data_7bd3f2e740342f45db39c1786d04e39a
#
_entry.id   7bd3f2e740342f45db39c1786d04e39a
#
_cell.length_a   1.000
_cell.length_b   1.000
_cell.length_c   1.000
_cell.angle_alpha   90.00
_cell.angle_beta   90.00
_cell.angle_gamma   90.00
#
_symmetry.space_group_name_H-M   'P 1'
#
loop_
_entity.id
_entity.type
_entity.pdbx_description
1 polymer ?
#
loop_
_entity_poly.entity_id
_entity_poly.type
_entity_poly.pdbx_seq_one_letter_code
_entity_poly.pdbx_strand_id
1 'polypeptide(L)' 'MNEEIQYLCDNYRHLICKPYSIENLHKMAKDLNIKNCWFHNNHYDIPKKRIEEIKNKCTIISSKEIVKIIKEYENNNDK' A
#
# COMPACT_ATOMS: atom_id res chain seq x y z
N MET A 1 12.61 19.15 0.52
CA MET A 1 12.13 18.39 -0.61
C MET A 1 11.29 17.21 -0.20
N ASN A 2 10.10 17.14 -0.66
CA ASN A 2 9.22 16.06 -0.26
C ASN A 2 9.32 14.89 -1.19
N GLU A 3 9.42 13.72 -0.58
CA GLU A 3 9.29 12.51 -1.34
C GLU A 3 7.84 12.31 -1.69
N GLU A 4 7.62 12.07 -2.96
CA GLU A 4 6.28 11.72 -3.37
C GLU A 4 6.06 10.24 -3.16
N ILE A 5 5.05 9.95 -2.37
CA ILE A 5 4.68 8.57 -2.13
C ILE A 5 3.56 8.22 -3.08
N GLN A 6 3.79 7.20 -3.88
CA GLN A 6 2.80 6.70 -4.82
C GLN A 6 1.97 5.61 -4.17
N TYR A 7 0.66 5.70 -4.32
CA TYR A 7 -0.23 4.69 -3.74
C TYR A 7 -0.58 3.70 -4.83
N LEU A 8 -0.43 2.40 -4.50
CA LEU A 8 -0.62 1.32 -5.46
C LEU A 8 -1.62 0.32 -4.91
N CYS A 9 -2.54 -0.12 -5.75
CA CYS A 9 -3.49 -1.14 -5.33
C CYS A 9 -3.72 -2.11 -6.49
N ASP A 10 -4.31 -3.26 -6.17
CA ASP A 10 -4.66 -4.21 -7.22
C ASP A 10 -6.17 -4.20 -7.41
N ASN A 11 -6.67 -5.16 -8.18
CA ASN A 11 -8.10 -5.24 -8.45
C ASN A 11 -8.88 -5.86 -7.31
N TYR A 12 -8.19 -6.26 -6.27
CA TYR A 12 -8.83 -6.78 -5.07
C TYR A 12 -8.88 -5.68 -4.03
N ARG A 13 -8.24 -5.90 -2.90
CA ARG A 13 -8.27 -4.92 -1.82
C ARG A 13 -6.90 -4.67 -1.22
N HIS A 14 -5.85 -5.09 -1.91
CA HIS A 14 -4.49 -4.91 -1.41
C HIS A 14 -3.97 -3.52 -1.77
N LEU A 15 -3.35 -2.88 -0.81
CA LEU A 15 -2.91 -1.50 -0.96
C LEU A 15 -1.51 -1.35 -0.38
N ILE A 16 -0.60 -0.83 -1.18
CA ILE A 16 0.76 -0.54 -0.74
C ILE A 16 1.18 0.81 -1.28
N CYS A 17 2.43 1.15 -1.08
CA CYS A 17 2.98 2.42 -1.54
C CYS A 17 4.36 2.22 -2.12
N LYS A 18 4.82 3.24 -2.81
CA LYS A 18 6.17 3.23 -3.37
C LYS A 18 6.74 4.64 -3.19
N PRO A 19 7.89 4.83 -2.55
CA PRO A 19 8.79 3.79 -2.03
C PRO A 19 8.14 2.99 -0.91
N TYR A 20 8.38 1.69 -0.94
CA TYR A 20 7.75 0.80 0.02
C TYR A 20 8.52 0.81 1.34
N SER A 21 7.81 1.00 2.43
CA SER A 21 8.33 0.80 3.78
C SER A 21 7.12 0.75 4.71
N ILE A 22 7.31 0.13 5.86
CA ILE A 22 6.21 0.06 6.83
C ILE A 22 5.83 1.47 7.27
N GLU A 23 6.81 2.32 7.46
CA GLU A 23 6.55 3.69 7.85
C GLU A 23 5.72 4.41 6.78
N ASN A 24 6.08 4.25 5.52
CA ASN A 24 5.33 4.89 4.44
C ASN A 24 3.94 4.32 4.29
N LEU A 25 3.77 3.02 4.57
CA LEU A 25 2.44 2.43 4.56
C LEU A 25 1.53 3.12 5.57
N HIS A 26 2.05 3.38 6.76
CA HIS A 26 1.25 4.05 7.78
C HIS A 26 0.97 5.50 7.41
N LYS A 27 1.92 6.17 6.77
CA LYS A 27 1.68 7.52 6.29
C LYS A 27 0.60 7.56 5.23
N MET A 28 0.64 6.60 4.30
CA MET A 28 -0.38 6.48 3.29
C MET A 28 -1.75 6.26 3.91
N ALA A 29 -1.83 5.35 4.87
CA ALA A 29 -3.11 5.05 5.50
C ALA A 29 -3.67 6.28 6.21
N LYS A 30 -2.81 7.02 6.87
CA LYS A 30 -3.23 8.22 7.54
C LYS A 30 -3.76 9.25 6.54
N ASP A 31 -3.08 9.39 5.42
CA ASP A 31 -3.50 10.32 4.39
C ASP A 31 -4.83 9.91 3.78
N LEU A 32 -5.03 8.62 3.59
CA LEU A 32 -6.27 8.10 3.04
C LEU A 32 -7.34 7.87 4.09
N ASN A 33 -7.01 8.15 5.34
CA ASN A 33 -7.95 8.00 6.46
C ASN A 33 -8.39 6.55 6.61
N ILE A 34 -7.42 5.64 6.56
CA ILE A 34 -7.65 4.22 6.77
C ILE A 34 -7.11 3.85 8.15
N LYS A 35 -7.93 3.18 8.94
CA LYS A 35 -7.55 2.83 10.30
C LYS A 35 -6.53 1.71 10.35
N ASN A 36 -5.76 1.68 11.43
CA ASN A 36 -4.72 0.67 11.61
C ASN A 36 -5.25 -0.75 11.61
N CYS A 37 -6.51 -0.94 11.96
CA CYS A 37 -7.07 -2.29 11.99
C CYS A 37 -7.09 -2.95 10.60
N TRP A 38 -6.90 -2.17 9.56
CA TRP A 38 -6.84 -2.70 8.20
C TRP A 38 -5.44 -3.09 7.76
N PHE A 39 -4.45 -2.92 8.65
CA PHE A 39 -3.07 -3.27 8.34
C PHE A 39 -2.84 -4.77 8.54
N HIS A 40 -2.21 -5.41 7.55
CA HIS A 40 -1.88 -6.84 7.57
C HIS A 40 -0.40 -7.02 7.30
N ASN A 41 0.39 -7.14 8.33
CA ASN A 41 1.81 -7.45 8.22
C ASN A 41 2.61 -6.57 7.27
N ASN A 42 2.24 -6.53 6.00
CA ASN A 42 3.07 -5.86 5.00
C ASN A 42 2.25 -5.08 3.98
N HIS A 43 0.96 -4.93 4.22
CA HIS A 43 0.11 -4.14 3.33
C HIS A 43 -1.14 -3.71 4.08
N TYR A 44 -1.92 -2.84 3.46
CA TYR A 44 -3.23 -2.48 3.99
C TYR A 44 -4.30 -3.11 3.12
N ASP A 45 -5.42 -3.46 3.74
CA ASP A 45 -6.62 -3.83 3.01
C ASP A 45 -7.50 -2.61 2.83
N ILE A 46 -8.13 -2.50 1.67
CA ILE A 46 -9.05 -1.41 1.42
C ILE A 46 -10.40 -1.78 1.99
N PRO A 47 -10.98 -0.94 2.89
CA PRO A 47 -12.33 -1.23 3.38
C PRO A 47 -13.31 -1.33 2.22
N LYS A 48 -14.16 -2.34 2.27
CA LYS A 48 -15.08 -2.62 1.18
C LYS A 48 -15.88 -1.40 0.75
N LYS A 49 -16.35 -0.64 1.71
CA LYS A 49 -17.19 0.51 1.42
C LYS A 49 -16.44 1.65 0.75
N ARG A 50 -15.12 1.59 0.78
CA ARG A 50 -14.30 2.68 0.24
C ARG A 50 -13.48 2.25 -0.96
N ILE A 51 -13.77 1.09 -1.54
CA ILE A 51 -12.96 0.57 -2.63
C ILE A 51 -12.86 1.55 -3.79
N GLU A 52 -14.00 2.05 -4.24
CA GLU A 52 -13.98 2.95 -5.39
C GLU A 52 -13.29 4.25 -5.10
N GLU A 53 -13.56 4.80 -3.93
CA GLU A 53 -12.94 6.05 -3.54
C GLU A 53 -11.42 5.92 -3.51
N ILE A 54 -10.92 4.86 -2.91
CA ILE A 54 -9.49 4.69 -2.72
C ILE A 54 -8.82 4.32 -4.04
N LYS A 55 -9.45 3.48 -4.84
CA LYS A 55 -8.88 3.12 -6.14
C LYS A 55 -8.70 4.34 -7.04
N ASN A 56 -9.58 5.31 -6.92
CA ASN A 56 -9.44 6.52 -7.70
C ASN A 56 -8.22 7.34 -7.31
N LYS A 57 -7.69 7.11 -6.12
CA LYS A 57 -6.52 7.83 -5.62
C LYS A 57 -5.24 7.04 -5.79
N CYS A 58 -5.30 5.87 -6.39
CA CYS A 58 -4.17 4.95 -6.48
C CYS A 58 -3.92 4.56 -7.92
N THR A 59 -2.72 4.05 -8.16
CA THR A 59 -2.41 3.42 -9.43
C THR A 59 -2.71 1.93 -9.29
N ILE A 60 -3.45 1.38 -10.23
CA ILE A 60 -3.83 -0.03 -10.17
C ILE A 60 -2.76 -0.87 -10.84
N ILE A 61 -2.23 -1.84 -10.10
CA ILE A 61 -1.24 -2.77 -10.61
C ILE A 61 -1.72 -4.17 -10.31
N SER A 62 -0.99 -5.18 -10.79
CA SER A 62 -1.40 -6.55 -10.55
C SER A 62 -1.03 -6.98 -9.13
N SER A 63 -1.74 -7.98 -8.63
CA SER A 63 -1.41 -8.55 -7.33
C SER A 63 0.00 -9.11 -7.32
N LYS A 64 0.43 -9.66 -8.44
CA LYS A 64 1.77 -10.20 -8.60
C LYS A 64 2.81 -9.10 -8.39
N GLU A 65 2.54 -7.93 -8.94
CA GLU A 65 3.45 -6.81 -8.79
C GLU A 65 3.54 -6.35 -7.35
N ILE A 66 2.41 -6.34 -6.66
CA ILE A 66 2.40 -5.98 -5.24
C ILE A 66 3.29 -6.93 -4.45
N VAL A 67 3.14 -8.23 -4.67
CA VAL A 67 3.95 -9.22 -3.98
C VAL A 67 5.43 -9.02 -4.29
N LYS A 68 5.73 -8.72 -5.54
CA LYS A 68 7.12 -8.50 -5.95
C LYS A 68 7.74 -7.32 -5.20
N ILE A 69 7.02 -6.23 -5.11
CA ILE A 69 7.53 -5.03 -4.43
C ILE A 69 7.80 -5.33 -2.96
N ILE A 70 6.87 -6.04 -2.32
CA ILE A 70 7.01 -6.38 -0.91
C ILE A 70 8.22 -7.29 -0.70
N LYS A 71 8.35 -8.30 -1.55
CA LYS A 71 9.46 -9.24 -1.41
C LYS A 71 10.80 -8.59 -1.65
N GLU A 72 10.88 -7.68 -2.60
CA GLU A 72 12.13 -6.98 -2.84
C GLU A 72 12.55 -6.17 -1.62
N TYR A 73 11.59 -5.53 -0.98
CA TYR A 73 11.87 -4.78 0.23
C TYR A 73 12.36 -5.71 1.34
N GLU A 74 11.67 -6.83 1.52
CA GLU A 74 12.01 -7.76 2.59
C GLU A 74 13.39 -8.37 2.37
N ASN A 75 13.72 -8.68 1.12
CA ASN A 75 15.04 -9.23 0.82
C ASN A 75 16.15 -8.24 1.08
N ASN A 76 15.91 -6.98 0.77
CA ASN A 76 16.93 -5.95 0.97
C ASN A 76 17.14 -5.60 2.43
N ASN A 77 16.15 -5.85 3.26
CA ASN A 77 16.19 -5.48 4.66
C ASN A 77 16.38 -6.68 5.58
N ASP A 78 16.57 -7.83 5.00
CA ASP A 78 16.71 -9.07 5.76
C ASP A 78 18.18 -9.34 6.00
N LYS A 79 18.69 -8.78 7.06
CA LYS A 79 20.10 -8.94 7.39
C LYS A 79 20.28 -9.66 8.69
#